data_b593a5967cb3667f8826552fb40f5110
#
_entry.id   b593a5967cb3667f8826552fb40f5110
#
_cell.length_a   1.000
_cell.length_b   1.000
_cell.length_c   1.000
_cell.angle_alpha   90.00
_cell.angle_beta   90.00
_cell.angle_gamma   90.00
#
_symmetry.space_group_name_H-M   'P 1'
#
loop_
_entity.id
_entity.type
_entity.pdbx_description
1 polymer ?
#
loop_
_entity_poly.entity_id
_entity_poly.type
_entity_poly.pdbx_seq_one_letter_code
_entity_poly.pdbx_strand_id
1 'polypeptide(L)'
;MKTQRIAEILKSGAVGSDIVVKGWVRTKRGNKNVAFIALNDGSCVGNIQIVVDLANFDEGTLKLITTGACIRVDGKLVESPASGQGVEVQAEKIEIYGTADPETYPLQKKGHSLEFLRDIAYLRPRTNTFGAVLRIRHAMAFAIHKYFNDNGFYYLHTPLITGSDCEGAGAMFNVTTLDIANPPRTEDGKVDYTQDFFGKPCNLTVSGQLEGELGALSLGRIYTFGPTFRAENSNTPRHLAEFWMIEPEMAFYELEDNMELAEDFLKYLIRYALENCREDLEFMNKMWDKELIERLEFVLANDFVRLDYTEGIEILKASGRKFEFPCEWGCDLQSEHERYLVEEHFKRPVILINYPKEIKAFYMKQNEDGKTVRAMDVLFPKIGEIIGGLEREADYGKLSARVAELGMNEQDIWWYLDTRRWGSAPHSGFGLGFERLLLFVTGMGNIRDVIPFPRTPNNAEF
;
A
#
# COMPACT_ATOMS: atom_id res chain seq x y z
N MET A 1 34.37 -4.24 -15.67
CA MET A 1 34.06 -3.62 -14.38
C MET A 1 32.61 -3.91 -14.01
N LYS A 2 32.34 -4.19 -12.73
CA LYS A 2 30.94 -4.32 -12.25
C LYS A 2 30.33 -2.92 -12.17
N THR A 3 29.16 -2.72 -12.77
CA THR A 3 28.44 -1.44 -12.69
C THR A 3 27.98 -1.21 -11.25
N GLN A 4 28.33 -0.07 -10.66
CA GLN A 4 27.86 0.35 -9.34
C GLN A 4 26.61 1.20 -9.48
N ARG A 5 25.68 1.11 -8.51
CA ARG A 5 24.50 1.99 -8.48
C ARG A 5 24.89 3.40 -8.04
N ILE A 6 24.21 4.39 -8.57
CA ILE A 6 24.46 5.80 -8.21
C ILE A 6 24.34 6.04 -6.70
N ALA A 7 23.35 5.42 -6.05
CA ALA A 7 23.23 5.47 -4.58
C ALA A 7 24.48 4.99 -3.83
N GLU A 8 25.13 3.93 -4.31
CA GLU A 8 26.35 3.39 -3.69
C GLU A 8 27.55 4.33 -3.91
N ILE A 9 27.66 4.90 -5.12
CA ILE A 9 28.72 5.85 -5.47
C ILE A 9 28.61 7.12 -4.64
N LEU A 10 27.41 7.69 -4.53
CA LEU A 10 27.17 8.92 -3.75
C LEU A 10 27.45 8.71 -2.25
N LYS A 11 27.23 7.50 -1.73
CA LYS A 11 27.43 7.18 -0.31
C LYS A 11 28.87 6.86 0.04
N SER A 12 29.58 6.13 -0.81
CA SER A 12 30.88 5.51 -0.47
C SER A 12 31.82 5.31 -1.65
N GLY A 13 31.64 6.04 -2.76
CA GLY A 13 32.52 5.94 -3.93
C GLY A 13 33.94 6.36 -3.60
N ALA A 14 34.93 5.56 -4.05
CA ALA A 14 36.34 5.86 -3.85
C ALA A 14 36.82 6.95 -4.83
N VAL A 15 37.06 8.14 -4.34
CA VAL A 15 37.63 9.25 -5.12
C VAL A 15 38.96 8.81 -5.75
N GLY A 16 39.16 9.16 -7.03
CA GLY A 16 40.32 8.78 -7.83
C GLY A 16 40.15 7.44 -8.59
N SER A 17 39.07 6.68 -8.33
CA SER A 17 38.81 5.42 -9.04
C SER A 17 38.17 5.62 -10.41
N ASP A 18 38.48 4.68 -11.31
CA ASP A 18 37.78 4.55 -12.59
C ASP A 18 36.44 3.86 -12.35
N ILE A 19 35.35 4.47 -12.82
CA ILE A 19 33.99 3.97 -12.61
C ILE A 19 33.19 3.93 -13.91
N VAL A 20 32.15 3.10 -13.88
CA VAL A 20 31.15 3.03 -14.94
C VAL A 20 29.79 3.33 -14.33
N VAL A 21 29.13 4.38 -14.79
CA VAL A 21 27.77 4.73 -14.41
C VAL A 21 26.82 4.65 -15.59
N LYS A 22 25.59 4.24 -15.33
CA LYS A 22 24.52 4.14 -16.34
C LYS A 22 23.25 4.76 -15.77
N GLY A 23 22.47 5.37 -16.61
CA GLY A 23 21.21 5.97 -16.15
C GLY A 23 20.54 6.86 -17.19
N TRP A 24 19.53 7.55 -16.74
CA TRP A 24 18.78 8.50 -17.54
C TRP A 24 19.19 9.93 -17.22
N VAL A 25 19.38 10.73 -18.27
CA VAL A 25 19.69 12.14 -18.16
C VAL A 25 18.48 12.90 -17.59
N ARG A 26 18.68 13.54 -16.44
CA ARG A 26 17.67 14.43 -15.82
C ARG A 26 17.76 15.83 -16.35
N THR A 27 18.97 16.37 -16.43
CA THR A 27 19.25 17.69 -16.97
C THR A 27 20.63 17.72 -17.62
N LYS A 28 20.79 18.56 -18.63
CA LYS A 28 22.09 18.92 -19.21
C LYS A 28 22.19 20.46 -19.20
N ARG A 29 23.29 20.98 -18.74
CA ARG A 29 23.63 22.43 -18.74
C ARG A 29 25.11 22.58 -19.04
N GLY A 30 25.55 23.72 -19.43
CA GLY A 30 26.97 23.96 -19.68
C GLY A 30 27.24 25.28 -20.41
N ASN A 31 28.49 25.41 -20.85
CA ASN A 31 28.97 26.51 -21.66
C ASN A 31 29.65 25.96 -22.93
N LYS A 32 30.48 26.78 -23.60
CA LYS A 32 31.17 26.41 -24.85
C LYS A 32 32.24 25.31 -24.67
N ASN A 33 32.72 25.07 -23.47
CA ASN A 33 33.84 24.18 -23.21
C ASN A 33 33.43 22.94 -22.40
N VAL A 34 32.48 23.08 -21.46
CA VAL A 34 32.12 22.04 -20.50
C VAL A 34 30.62 21.87 -20.41
N ALA A 35 30.13 20.63 -20.41
CA ALA A 35 28.76 20.30 -20.09
C ALA A 35 28.69 19.54 -18.74
N PHE A 36 27.61 19.81 -17.99
CA PHE A 36 27.25 19.15 -16.74
C PHE A 36 25.94 18.40 -16.95
N ILE A 37 25.98 17.08 -16.74
CA ILE A 37 24.83 16.21 -16.92
C ILE A 37 24.44 15.65 -15.55
N ALA A 38 23.21 15.86 -15.13
CA ALA A 38 22.65 15.16 -13.97
C ALA A 38 22.13 13.80 -14.42
N LEU A 39 22.76 12.73 -13.96
CA LEU A 39 22.41 11.34 -14.31
C LEU A 39 21.79 10.64 -13.11
N ASN A 40 20.73 9.87 -13.35
CA ASN A 40 20.03 9.09 -12.31
C ASN A 40 19.68 7.70 -12.85
N ASP A 41 19.91 6.67 -12.03
CA ASP A 41 19.62 5.26 -12.34
C ASP A 41 18.39 4.71 -11.60
N GLY A 42 17.66 5.56 -10.87
CA GLY A 42 16.50 5.18 -10.07
C GLY A 42 16.81 4.66 -8.66
N SER A 43 18.09 4.45 -8.33
CA SER A 43 18.48 3.86 -7.04
C SER A 43 18.35 4.81 -5.83
N CYS A 44 18.27 6.12 -6.05
CA CYS A 44 18.09 7.16 -5.02
C CYS A 44 17.43 8.42 -5.60
N VAL A 45 17.09 9.37 -4.74
CA VAL A 45 16.58 10.69 -5.14
C VAL A 45 17.68 11.52 -5.77
N GLY A 46 18.91 11.41 -5.26
CA GLY A 46 20.10 12.14 -5.72
C GLY A 46 20.50 11.79 -7.15
N ASN A 47 21.16 12.73 -7.82
CA ASN A 47 21.76 12.51 -9.13
C ASN A 47 23.29 12.56 -8.99
N ILE A 48 23.99 11.78 -9.80
CA ILE A 48 25.43 11.99 -9.97
C ILE A 48 25.67 13.01 -11.08
N GLN A 49 26.55 13.98 -10.84
CA GLN A 49 26.96 14.92 -11.87
C GLN A 49 28.05 14.30 -12.75
N ILE A 50 27.84 14.34 -14.05
CA ILE A 50 28.85 14.01 -15.06
C ILE A 50 29.37 15.30 -15.64
N VAL A 51 30.68 15.45 -15.59
CA VAL A 51 31.40 16.59 -16.19
C VAL A 51 32.01 16.13 -17.51
N VAL A 52 31.64 16.82 -18.58
CA VAL A 52 32.03 16.48 -19.95
C VAL A 52 32.84 17.65 -20.53
N ASP A 53 34.14 17.44 -20.78
CA ASP A 53 34.93 18.34 -21.57
C ASP A 53 34.55 18.15 -23.04
N LEU A 54 33.89 19.19 -23.61
CA LEU A 54 33.30 19.10 -24.95
C LEU A 54 34.35 18.91 -26.04
N ALA A 55 35.61 19.29 -25.81
CA ALA A 55 36.69 19.08 -26.79
C ALA A 55 37.04 17.63 -27.03
N ASN A 56 36.70 16.75 -26.10
CA ASN A 56 37.02 15.33 -26.13
C ASN A 56 35.90 14.44 -26.76
N PHE A 57 34.79 15.04 -27.19
CA PHE A 57 33.62 14.29 -27.69
C PHE A 57 33.13 14.84 -29.02
N ASP A 58 32.66 13.99 -29.91
CA ASP A 58 32.07 14.43 -31.16
C ASP A 58 30.71 15.11 -30.97
N GLU A 59 30.42 16.06 -31.83
CA GLU A 59 29.21 16.90 -31.74
C GLU A 59 27.92 16.05 -31.93
N GLY A 60 28.00 14.98 -32.71
CA GLY A 60 26.86 14.06 -32.93
C GLY A 60 26.45 13.37 -31.66
N THR A 61 27.39 12.78 -30.92
CA THR A 61 27.12 12.17 -29.61
C THR A 61 26.59 13.20 -28.60
N LEU A 62 27.19 14.39 -28.55
CA LEU A 62 26.75 15.45 -27.62
C LEU A 62 25.32 15.93 -27.86
N LYS A 63 24.85 15.94 -29.13
CA LYS A 63 23.48 16.31 -29.48
C LYS A 63 22.44 15.28 -29.03
N LEU A 64 22.81 14.00 -28.91
CA LEU A 64 21.92 12.92 -28.47
C LEU A 64 21.73 12.87 -26.94
N ILE A 65 22.55 13.59 -26.18
CA ILE A 65 22.45 13.68 -24.71
C ILE A 65 21.38 14.71 -24.36
N THR A 66 20.12 14.30 -24.45
CA THR A 66 18.93 15.09 -24.14
C THR A 66 18.27 14.61 -22.83
N THR A 67 17.38 15.43 -22.25
CA THR A 67 16.58 14.98 -21.08
C THR A 67 15.81 13.70 -21.42
N GLY A 68 15.94 12.68 -20.58
CA GLY A 68 15.32 11.36 -20.81
C GLY A 68 16.18 10.38 -21.58
N ALA A 69 17.25 10.81 -22.25
CA ALA A 69 18.18 9.87 -22.89
C ALA A 69 18.83 8.93 -21.88
N CYS A 70 19.03 7.68 -22.26
CA CYS A 70 19.75 6.68 -21.48
C CYS A 70 21.19 6.58 -21.95
N ILE A 71 22.13 6.75 -21.03
CA ILE A 71 23.56 6.78 -21.35
C ILE A 71 24.37 5.91 -20.40
N ARG A 72 25.52 5.42 -20.89
CA ARG A 72 26.62 4.90 -20.12
C ARG A 72 27.76 5.90 -20.15
N VAL A 73 28.39 6.10 -19.01
CA VAL A 73 29.58 6.95 -18.88
C VAL A 73 30.67 6.15 -18.19
N ASP A 74 31.81 6.02 -18.85
CA ASP A 74 33.06 5.54 -18.29
C ASP A 74 33.88 6.79 -17.93
N GLY A 75 34.47 6.85 -16.74
CA GLY A 75 35.23 8.00 -16.32
C GLY A 75 35.80 7.87 -14.91
N LYS A 76 36.35 8.96 -14.41
CA LYS A 76 37.00 9.03 -13.10
C LYS A 76 36.12 9.73 -12.07
N LEU A 77 35.96 9.09 -10.91
CA LEU A 77 35.27 9.70 -9.78
C LEU A 77 36.20 10.71 -9.09
N VAL A 78 35.76 11.95 -8.96
CA VAL A 78 36.52 13.04 -8.34
C VAL A 78 35.69 13.74 -7.26
N GLU A 79 36.37 14.45 -6.36
CA GLU A 79 35.69 15.38 -5.46
C GLU A 79 35.01 16.48 -6.26
N SER A 80 33.78 16.82 -5.92
CA SER A 80 33.08 17.91 -6.57
C SER A 80 33.46 19.25 -5.94
N PRO A 81 33.86 20.25 -6.74
CA PRO A 81 34.11 21.61 -6.23
C PRO A 81 32.81 22.34 -5.91
N ALA A 82 31.65 21.83 -6.33
CA ALA A 82 30.37 22.48 -6.13
C ALA A 82 29.76 22.17 -4.76
N SER A 83 29.19 23.18 -4.11
CA SER A 83 28.44 23.00 -2.88
C SER A 83 27.19 22.11 -3.11
N GLY A 84 26.91 21.21 -2.17
CA GLY A 84 25.74 20.34 -2.21
C GLY A 84 25.91 19.00 -2.90
N GLN A 85 27.10 18.69 -3.41
CA GLN A 85 27.45 17.33 -3.88
C GLN A 85 28.89 16.99 -3.48
N GLY A 86 29.13 15.77 -3.01
CA GLY A 86 30.47 15.33 -2.54
C GLY A 86 31.38 14.91 -3.67
N VAL A 87 30.82 14.29 -4.70
CA VAL A 87 31.57 13.67 -5.81
C VAL A 87 30.91 13.94 -7.16
N GLU A 88 31.72 13.87 -8.22
CA GLU A 88 31.27 13.96 -9.61
C GLU A 88 32.13 13.03 -10.50
N VAL A 89 31.66 12.74 -11.69
CA VAL A 89 32.36 11.91 -12.67
C VAL A 89 32.93 12.76 -13.79
N GLN A 90 34.23 12.74 -13.96
CA GLN A 90 34.87 13.26 -15.17
C GLN A 90 34.74 12.21 -16.27
N ALA A 91 33.97 12.52 -17.30
CA ALA A 91 33.67 11.60 -18.39
C ALA A 91 34.90 11.41 -19.30
N GLU A 92 35.26 10.16 -19.56
CA GLU A 92 36.28 9.76 -20.54
C GLU A 92 35.64 9.14 -21.77
N LYS A 93 34.51 8.44 -21.61
CA LYS A 93 33.75 7.85 -22.71
C LYS A 93 32.27 7.91 -22.41
N ILE A 94 31.46 8.21 -23.41
CA ILE A 94 30.00 8.21 -23.37
C ILE A 94 29.45 7.33 -24.46
N GLU A 95 28.55 6.43 -24.09
CA GLU A 95 27.79 5.58 -25.01
C GLU A 95 26.30 5.86 -24.86
N ILE A 96 25.61 6.08 -25.95
CA ILE A 96 24.15 6.31 -25.96
C ILE A 96 23.45 4.96 -26.08
N TYR A 97 22.68 4.58 -25.04
CA TYR A 97 21.86 3.35 -25.07
C TYR A 97 20.49 3.60 -25.69
N GLY A 98 19.94 4.80 -25.49
CA GLY A 98 18.66 5.18 -26.05
C GLY A 98 18.50 6.70 -26.06
N THR A 99 17.99 7.22 -27.15
CA THR A 99 17.72 8.63 -27.32
C THR A 99 16.34 8.99 -26.79
N ALA A 100 16.15 10.26 -26.46
CA ALA A 100 14.83 10.84 -26.18
C ALA A 100 14.71 12.13 -27.00
N ASP A 101 13.67 12.22 -27.80
CA ASP A 101 13.40 13.41 -28.58
C ASP A 101 12.98 14.55 -27.63
N PRO A 102 13.72 15.67 -27.58
CA PRO A 102 13.42 16.76 -26.68
C PRO A 102 12.09 17.48 -26.93
N GLU A 103 11.51 17.32 -28.13
CA GLU A 103 10.23 17.95 -28.46
C GLU A 103 9.04 17.11 -28.00
N THR A 104 9.17 15.80 -27.99
CA THR A 104 8.07 14.86 -27.69
C THR A 104 8.18 14.17 -26.33
N TYR A 105 9.36 14.18 -25.67
CA TYR A 105 9.54 13.55 -24.37
C TYR A 105 8.65 14.22 -23.31
N PRO A 106 7.69 13.50 -22.67
CA PRO A 106 6.66 14.15 -21.86
C PRO A 106 7.17 14.70 -20.51
N LEU A 107 8.24 14.11 -19.93
CA LEU A 107 8.83 14.57 -18.67
C LEU A 107 9.85 15.66 -18.89
N GLN A 108 9.37 16.82 -19.30
CA GLN A 108 10.19 18.01 -19.52
C GLN A 108 10.75 18.57 -18.19
N LYS A 109 11.75 19.47 -18.30
CA LYS A 109 12.37 20.18 -17.17
C LYS A 109 11.42 21.22 -16.56
N LYS A 110 10.24 20.81 -16.11
CA LYS A 110 9.24 21.65 -15.42
C LYS A 110 8.49 20.80 -14.39
N GLY A 111 7.76 21.45 -13.49
CA GLY A 111 6.83 20.74 -12.60
C GLY A 111 5.69 20.11 -13.39
N HIS A 112 5.30 18.91 -13.00
CA HIS A 112 4.15 18.18 -13.55
C HIS A 112 3.13 17.95 -12.46
N SER A 113 1.83 18.09 -12.78
CA SER A 113 0.77 17.76 -11.85
C SER A 113 0.67 16.23 -11.65
N LEU A 114 0.13 15.81 -10.51
CA LEU A 114 -0.09 14.38 -10.26
C LEU A 114 -1.10 13.78 -11.25
N GLU A 115 -2.11 14.55 -11.67
CA GLU A 115 -3.08 14.16 -12.69
C GLU A 115 -2.38 13.80 -14.00
N PHE A 116 -1.56 14.71 -14.52
CA PHE A 116 -0.78 14.44 -15.73
C PHE A 116 0.13 13.21 -15.58
N LEU A 117 0.76 13.03 -14.41
CA LEU A 117 1.62 11.88 -14.19
C LEU A 117 0.83 10.55 -14.07
N ARG A 118 -0.47 10.59 -13.74
CA ARG A 118 -1.33 9.40 -13.82
C ARG A 118 -1.63 9.02 -15.27
N ASP A 119 -1.81 10.00 -16.16
CA ASP A 119 -2.05 9.74 -17.59
C ASP A 119 -0.83 9.12 -18.27
N ILE A 120 0.37 9.33 -17.74
CA ILE A 120 1.62 8.74 -18.20
C ILE A 120 2.24 7.82 -17.15
N ALA A 121 1.43 6.98 -16.50
CA ALA A 121 1.87 6.15 -15.38
C ALA A 121 3.09 5.28 -15.71
N TYR A 122 3.26 4.85 -16.96
CA TYR A 122 4.41 4.09 -17.44
C TYR A 122 5.75 4.86 -17.39
N LEU A 123 5.73 6.20 -17.35
CA LEU A 123 6.94 7.05 -17.24
C LEU A 123 7.10 7.71 -15.86
N ARG A 124 6.02 7.84 -15.09
CA ARG A 124 6.09 8.54 -13.80
C ARG A 124 7.12 8.01 -12.80
N PRO A 125 7.54 6.71 -12.82
CA PRO A 125 8.63 6.23 -11.98
C PRO A 125 9.97 6.92 -12.22
N ARG A 126 10.15 7.56 -13.39
CA ARG A 126 11.34 8.38 -13.69
C ARG A 126 11.35 9.73 -12.96
N THR A 127 10.26 10.15 -12.33
CA THR A 127 10.24 11.36 -11.49
C THR A 127 10.79 11.06 -10.09
N ASN A 128 11.30 12.10 -9.41
CA ASN A 128 11.81 11.94 -8.05
C ASN A 128 10.71 11.50 -7.09
N THR A 129 9.50 12.06 -7.21
CA THR A 129 8.36 11.73 -6.36
C THR A 129 8.00 10.26 -6.47
N PHE A 130 7.73 9.77 -7.67
CA PHE A 130 7.34 8.36 -7.84
C PHE A 130 8.51 7.39 -7.66
N GLY A 131 9.74 7.81 -7.95
CA GLY A 131 10.94 7.05 -7.57
C GLY A 131 11.01 6.85 -6.05
N ALA A 132 10.82 7.91 -5.25
CA ALA A 132 10.80 7.83 -3.79
C ALA A 132 9.64 6.95 -3.28
N VAL A 133 8.42 7.19 -3.75
CA VAL A 133 7.24 6.38 -3.38
C VAL A 133 7.46 4.90 -3.66
N LEU A 134 7.99 4.53 -4.82
CA LEU A 134 8.20 3.12 -5.19
C LEU A 134 9.33 2.46 -4.40
N ARG A 135 10.39 3.20 -4.03
CA ARG A 135 11.43 2.68 -3.14
C ARG A 135 10.91 2.47 -1.72
N ILE A 136 10.12 3.41 -1.20
CA ILE A 136 9.42 3.25 0.08
C ILE A 136 8.47 2.04 0.02
N ARG A 137 7.66 1.92 -1.05
CA ARG A 137 6.77 0.76 -1.26
C ARG A 137 7.52 -0.57 -1.22
N HIS A 138 8.65 -0.65 -1.92
CA HIS A 138 9.52 -1.84 -1.89
C HIS A 138 10.01 -2.15 -0.47
N ALA A 139 10.53 -1.14 0.23
CA ALA A 139 11.06 -1.30 1.58
C ALA A 139 9.97 -1.75 2.57
N MET A 140 8.75 -1.18 2.47
CA MET A 140 7.62 -1.56 3.31
C MET A 140 7.17 -2.99 3.03
N ALA A 141 7.09 -3.41 1.76
CA ALA A 141 6.73 -4.80 1.42
C ALA A 141 7.74 -5.80 2.03
N PHE A 142 9.03 -5.50 1.93
CA PHE A 142 10.06 -6.33 2.56
C PHE A 142 9.96 -6.33 4.09
N ALA A 143 9.72 -5.16 4.70
CA ALA A 143 9.57 -5.03 6.15
C ALA A 143 8.38 -5.85 6.69
N ILE A 144 7.26 -5.88 5.97
CA ILE A 144 6.10 -6.70 6.31
C ILE A 144 6.47 -8.19 6.36
N HIS A 145 7.07 -8.71 5.28
CA HIS A 145 7.50 -10.11 5.24
C HIS A 145 8.52 -10.41 6.35
N LYS A 146 9.46 -9.50 6.59
CA LYS A 146 10.47 -9.67 7.65
C LYS A 146 9.83 -9.71 9.03
N TYR A 147 8.92 -8.79 9.34
CA TYR A 147 8.23 -8.75 10.63
C TYR A 147 7.52 -10.06 10.93
N PHE A 148 6.68 -10.52 10.03
CA PHE A 148 5.92 -11.75 10.24
C PHE A 148 6.81 -12.99 10.29
N ASN A 149 7.82 -13.09 9.42
CA ASN A 149 8.79 -14.18 9.47
C ASN A 149 9.53 -14.25 10.81
N ASP A 150 10.03 -13.11 11.30
CA ASP A 150 10.81 -13.04 12.54
C ASP A 150 9.94 -13.32 13.78
N ASN A 151 8.62 -13.12 13.68
CA ASN A 151 7.65 -13.43 14.73
C ASN A 151 6.98 -14.82 14.58
N GLY A 152 7.51 -15.67 13.69
CA GLY A 152 7.08 -17.07 13.55
C GLY A 152 5.76 -17.27 12.81
N PHE A 153 5.38 -16.32 11.97
CA PHE A 153 4.21 -16.46 11.08
C PHE A 153 4.60 -17.12 9.76
N TYR A 154 3.69 -17.90 9.22
CA TYR A 154 3.82 -18.48 7.89
C TYR A 154 3.09 -17.63 6.85
N TYR A 155 3.76 -17.30 5.74
CA TYR A 155 3.11 -16.68 4.59
C TYR A 155 2.21 -17.70 3.88
N LEU A 156 0.91 -17.40 3.79
CA LEU A 156 -0.08 -18.25 3.14
C LEU A 156 -0.59 -17.59 1.86
N HIS A 157 -0.48 -18.32 0.74
CA HIS A 157 -1.11 -17.93 -0.52
C HIS A 157 -2.58 -18.37 -0.50
N THR A 158 -3.51 -17.44 -0.46
CA THR A 158 -4.95 -17.71 -0.60
C THR A 158 -5.38 -17.47 -2.06
N PRO A 159 -6.42 -18.18 -2.55
CA PRO A 159 -6.89 -18.04 -3.92
C PRO A 159 -7.38 -16.64 -4.25
N LEU A 160 -7.04 -16.14 -5.43
CA LEU A 160 -7.58 -14.88 -5.96
C LEU A 160 -8.94 -15.06 -6.64
N ILE A 161 -9.21 -16.27 -7.13
CA ILE A 161 -10.51 -16.64 -7.72
C ILE A 161 -11.27 -17.44 -6.67
N THR A 162 -12.42 -16.96 -6.27
CA THR A 162 -13.23 -17.56 -5.22
C THR A 162 -14.69 -17.70 -5.64
N GLY A 163 -15.35 -18.73 -5.10
CA GLY A 163 -16.80 -18.88 -5.17
C GLY A 163 -17.52 -18.36 -3.92
N SER A 164 -16.79 -17.76 -2.97
CA SER A 164 -17.33 -17.28 -1.69
C SER A 164 -17.19 -15.76 -1.56
N ASP A 165 -18.19 -15.10 -1.01
CA ASP A 165 -18.14 -13.69 -0.64
C ASP A 165 -17.78 -13.58 0.85
N CYS A 166 -16.57 -13.13 1.15
CA CYS A 166 -16.08 -12.97 2.52
C CYS A 166 -16.83 -11.86 3.28
N GLU A 167 -17.18 -10.78 2.62
CA GLU A 167 -17.80 -9.61 3.26
C GLU A 167 -19.33 -9.63 3.19
N GLY A 168 -19.91 -10.50 2.35
CA GLY A 168 -21.36 -10.69 2.26
C GLY A 168 -22.14 -9.55 1.58
N ALA A 169 -21.48 -8.56 1.02
CA ALA A 169 -22.12 -7.40 0.38
C ALA A 169 -21.23 -6.72 -0.66
N GLY A 170 -20.08 -7.27 -0.99
CA GLY A 170 -19.11 -6.64 -1.87
C GLY A 170 -19.53 -6.70 -3.34
N ALA A 171 -19.42 -5.57 -4.06
CA ALA A 171 -19.43 -5.60 -5.51
C ALA A 171 -18.16 -6.31 -5.97
N MET A 172 -18.29 -7.57 -6.42
CA MET A 172 -17.17 -8.40 -6.86
C MET A 172 -17.04 -8.37 -8.38
N PHE A 173 -15.80 -8.45 -8.88
CA PHE A 173 -15.54 -8.69 -10.29
C PHE A 173 -15.80 -10.15 -10.62
N ASN A 174 -16.69 -10.40 -11.58
CA ASN A 174 -17.01 -11.76 -12.03
C ASN A 174 -15.87 -12.33 -12.89
N VAL A 175 -15.53 -13.60 -12.66
CA VAL A 175 -14.54 -14.35 -13.44
C VAL A 175 -15.27 -15.45 -14.20
N THR A 176 -15.32 -15.37 -15.52
CA THR A 176 -16.02 -16.31 -16.37
C THR A 176 -15.30 -16.54 -17.70
N THR A 177 -15.44 -17.73 -18.26
CA THR A 177 -15.02 -18.07 -19.62
C THR A 177 -16.20 -18.19 -20.60
N LEU A 178 -17.42 -17.97 -20.10
CA LEU A 178 -18.62 -17.96 -20.94
C LEU A 178 -18.63 -16.76 -21.89
N ASP A 179 -19.27 -16.94 -23.06
CA ASP A 179 -19.53 -15.82 -23.95
C ASP A 179 -20.54 -14.86 -23.32
N ILE A 180 -20.07 -13.69 -22.93
CA ILE A 180 -20.90 -12.66 -22.27
C ILE A 180 -22.05 -12.19 -23.18
N ALA A 181 -21.85 -12.18 -24.51
CA ALA A 181 -22.87 -11.75 -25.46
C ALA A 181 -24.00 -12.78 -25.59
N ASN A 182 -23.68 -14.08 -25.44
CA ASN A 182 -24.66 -15.17 -25.57
C ASN A 182 -24.35 -16.32 -24.59
N PRO A 183 -24.51 -16.10 -23.27
CA PRO A 183 -24.21 -17.13 -22.29
C PRO A 183 -25.25 -18.27 -22.36
N PRO A 184 -24.84 -19.53 -22.09
CA PRO A 184 -25.77 -20.64 -21.93
C PRO A 184 -26.76 -20.32 -20.80
N ARG A 185 -27.99 -20.80 -20.93
CA ARG A 185 -29.07 -20.51 -19.98
C ARG A 185 -29.73 -21.78 -19.50
N THR A 186 -30.15 -21.77 -18.25
CA THR A 186 -31.01 -22.78 -17.63
C THR A 186 -32.45 -22.63 -18.13
N GLU A 187 -33.30 -23.60 -17.83
CA GLU A 187 -34.73 -23.58 -18.20
C GLU A 187 -35.49 -22.36 -17.66
N ASP A 188 -35.09 -21.84 -16.51
CA ASP A 188 -35.64 -20.62 -15.89
C ASP A 188 -35.01 -19.32 -16.42
N GLY A 189 -34.15 -19.39 -17.43
CA GLY A 189 -33.57 -18.26 -18.16
C GLY A 189 -32.35 -17.61 -17.51
N LYS A 190 -31.86 -18.13 -16.37
CA LYS A 190 -30.62 -17.68 -15.74
C LYS A 190 -29.39 -18.17 -16.48
N VAL A 191 -28.23 -17.55 -16.25
CA VAL A 191 -26.96 -18.05 -16.76
C VAL A 191 -26.67 -19.43 -16.18
N ASP A 192 -26.35 -20.38 -17.06
CA ASP A 192 -25.98 -21.76 -16.68
C ASP A 192 -24.48 -21.87 -16.41
N TYR A 193 -24.06 -21.53 -15.19
CA TYR A 193 -22.68 -21.61 -14.76
C TYR A 193 -22.13 -23.04 -14.66
N THR A 194 -22.96 -24.09 -14.78
CA THR A 194 -22.44 -25.47 -14.85
C THR A 194 -21.60 -25.72 -16.09
N GLN A 195 -21.78 -24.88 -17.12
CA GLN A 195 -20.99 -24.89 -18.35
C GLN A 195 -19.76 -23.96 -18.31
N ASP A 196 -19.58 -23.20 -17.23
CA ASP A 196 -18.38 -22.37 -17.05
C ASP A 196 -17.19 -23.19 -16.57
N PHE A 197 -15.99 -22.62 -16.63
CA PHE A 197 -14.72 -23.29 -16.32
C PHE A 197 -14.73 -23.97 -14.94
N PHE A 198 -15.25 -23.33 -13.92
CA PHE A 198 -15.31 -23.86 -12.55
C PHE A 198 -16.64 -24.59 -12.23
N GLY A 199 -17.57 -24.65 -13.16
CA GLY A 199 -18.90 -25.27 -12.95
C GLY A 199 -19.80 -24.53 -11.96
N LYS A 200 -19.45 -23.33 -11.55
CA LYS A 200 -20.17 -22.43 -10.65
C LYS A 200 -19.74 -20.97 -10.82
N PRO A 201 -20.55 -20.00 -10.34
CA PRO A 201 -20.13 -18.60 -10.32
C PRO A 201 -18.84 -18.41 -9.55
N CYS A 202 -17.89 -17.67 -10.12
CA CYS A 202 -16.63 -17.31 -9.47
C CYS A 202 -16.34 -15.82 -9.65
N ASN A 203 -15.61 -15.25 -8.69
CA ASN A 203 -15.27 -13.85 -8.63
C ASN A 203 -13.81 -13.66 -8.25
N LEU A 204 -13.29 -12.45 -8.47
CA LEU A 204 -12.04 -12.04 -7.83
C LEU A 204 -12.30 -11.75 -6.35
N THR A 205 -11.39 -12.20 -5.49
CA THR A 205 -11.54 -12.11 -4.03
C THR A 205 -11.50 -10.67 -3.52
N VAL A 206 -12.26 -10.40 -2.47
CA VAL A 206 -12.22 -9.14 -1.70
C VAL A 206 -11.31 -9.24 -0.47
N SER A 207 -10.91 -10.46 -0.05
CA SER A 207 -10.07 -10.75 1.11
C SER A 207 -9.60 -12.19 1.09
N GLY A 208 -8.43 -12.47 1.61
CA GLY A 208 -7.91 -13.83 1.85
C GLY A 208 -8.24 -14.38 3.24
N GLN A 209 -9.09 -13.69 4.01
CA GLN A 209 -9.34 -13.99 5.42
C GLN A 209 -9.91 -15.37 5.66
N LEU A 210 -10.97 -15.76 4.94
CA LEU A 210 -11.67 -17.03 5.25
C LEU A 210 -10.74 -18.23 5.10
N GLU A 211 -9.95 -18.29 4.03
CA GLU A 211 -8.94 -19.32 3.82
C GLU A 211 -7.74 -19.14 4.77
N GLY A 212 -7.43 -17.89 5.14
CA GLY A 212 -6.40 -17.55 6.13
C GLY A 212 -6.71 -18.17 7.50
N GLU A 213 -7.95 -18.08 7.97
CA GLU A 213 -8.38 -18.69 9.23
C GLU A 213 -8.17 -20.20 9.26
N LEU A 214 -8.39 -20.90 8.13
CA LEU A 214 -8.09 -22.35 8.01
C LEU A 214 -6.60 -22.64 8.24
N GLY A 215 -5.75 -21.77 7.66
CA GLY A 215 -4.31 -21.83 7.87
C GLY A 215 -3.93 -21.60 9.33
N ALA A 216 -4.50 -20.60 9.99
CA ALA A 216 -4.25 -20.29 11.40
C ALA A 216 -4.68 -21.43 12.32
N LEU A 217 -5.86 -22.03 12.11
CA LEU A 217 -6.35 -23.17 12.87
C LEU A 217 -5.55 -24.47 12.66
N SER A 218 -4.55 -24.45 11.78
CA SER A 218 -3.67 -25.59 11.49
C SER A 218 -2.21 -25.29 11.81
N LEU A 219 -1.72 -24.08 11.47
CA LEU A 219 -0.31 -23.67 11.59
C LEU A 219 -0.06 -22.70 12.76
N GLY A 220 -1.12 -22.27 13.45
CA GLY A 220 -1.09 -21.38 14.60
C GLY A 220 -1.05 -19.90 14.22
N ARG A 221 -0.10 -19.47 13.40
CA ARG A 221 0.04 -18.08 12.97
C ARG A 221 0.37 -18.02 11.48
N ILE A 222 -0.46 -17.34 10.73
CA ILE A 222 -0.25 -17.11 9.30
C ILE A 222 -0.46 -15.64 8.95
N TYR A 223 -0.03 -15.23 7.79
CA TYR A 223 -0.47 -13.98 7.18
C TYR A 223 -0.63 -14.15 5.67
N THR A 224 -1.58 -13.43 5.10
CA THR A 224 -1.65 -13.20 3.67
C THR A 224 -0.99 -11.85 3.34
N PHE A 225 -0.45 -11.71 2.16
CA PHE A 225 -0.04 -10.45 1.60
C PHE A 225 -0.23 -10.54 0.09
N GLY A 226 -1.35 -10.06 -0.40
CA GLY A 226 -1.74 -10.26 -1.78
C GLY A 226 -2.78 -9.27 -2.29
N PRO A 227 -3.03 -9.27 -3.60
CA PRO A 227 -4.02 -8.41 -4.23
C PRO A 227 -5.44 -8.81 -3.81
N THR A 228 -6.27 -7.79 -3.62
CA THR A 228 -7.70 -7.89 -3.40
C THR A 228 -8.43 -6.94 -4.34
N PHE A 229 -9.70 -7.21 -4.61
CA PHE A 229 -10.45 -6.55 -5.68
C PHE A 229 -11.83 -6.13 -5.18
N ARG A 230 -12.22 -4.88 -5.47
CA ARG A 230 -13.56 -4.37 -5.15
C ARG A 230 -14.11 -3.63 -6.36
N ALA A 231 -15.28 -4.06 -6.86
CA ALA A 231 -15.93 -3.48 -8.03
C ALA A 231 -16.83 -2.28 -7.67
N GLU A 232 -16.55 -1.61 -6.57
CA GLU A 232 -17.29 -0.43 -6.13
C GLU A 232 -17.07 0.74 -7.09
N ASN A 233 -18.15 1.40 -7.49
CA ASN A 233 -18.07 2.60 -8.31
C ASN A 233 -17.75 3.84 -7.45
N SER A 234 -16.55 3.86 -6.87
CA SER A 234 -16.07 4.92 -5.98
C SER A 234 -14.85 5.63 -6.57
N ASN A 235 -14.93 6.95 -6.69
CA ASN A 235 -13.87 7.81 -7.22
C ASN A 235 -13.18 8.68 -6.15
N THR A 236 -13.17 8.25 -4.89
CA THR A 236 -12.52 9.00 -3.82
C THR A 236 -10.99 8.85 -3.85
N PRO A 237 -10.24 9.72 -3.17
CA PRO A 237 -8.79 9.59 -3.01
C PRO A 237 -8.33 8.34 -2.23
N ARG A 238 -9.25 7.56 -1.67
CA ARG A 238 -8.98 6.40 -0.80
C ARG A 238 -9.43 5.07 -1.36
N HIS A 239 -10.01 5.02 -2.58
CA HIS A 239 -10.53 3.79 -3.19
C HIS A 239 -9.78 3.44 -4.47
N LEU A 240 -9.48 2.15 -4.61
CA LEU A 240 -8.96 1.48 -5.79
C LEU A 240 -9.79 0.22 -6.03
N ALA A 241 -9.93 -0.19 -7.29
CA ALA A 241 -10.56 -1.45 -7.65
C ALA A 241 -9.65 -2.67 -7.42
N GLU A 242 -8.33 -2.46 -7.43
CA GLU A 242 -7.29 -3.43 -7.11
C GLU A 242 -6.30 -2.79 -6.14
N PHE A 243 -6.03 -3.45 -5.03
CA PHE A 243 -5.09 -3.03 -3.99
C PHE A 243 -4.56 -4.25 -3.25
N TRP A 244 -3.60 -4.07 -2.34
CA TRP A 244 -3.01 -5.17 -1.60
C TRP A 244 -3.41 -5.14 -0.13
N MET A 245 -3.77 -6.31 0.41
CA MET A 245 -4.07 -6.48 1.83
C MET A 245 -3.00 -7.32 2.52
N ILE A 246 -2.72 -6.97 3.77
CA ILE A 246 -1.96 -7.77 4.72
C ILE A 246 -2.95 -8.25 5.78
N GLU A 247 -3.12 -9.57 5.89
CA GLU A 247 -4.15 -10.15 6.75
C GLU A 247 -3.54 -11.27 7.60
N PRO A 248 -2.98 -10.95 8.77
CA PRO A 248 -2.55 -11.96 9.74
C PRO A 248 -3.76 -12.59 10.43
N GLU A 249 -3.69 -13.92 10.65
CA GLU A 249 -4.66 -14.70 11.40
C GLU A 249 -3.92 -15.55 12.43
N MET A 250 -4.37 -15.52 13.69
CA MET A 250 -3.67 -16.13 14.81
C MET A 250 -4.61 -16.98 15.66
N ALA A 251 -4.34 -18.28 15.71
CA ALA A 251 -4.98 -19.16 16.71
C ALA A 251 -4.48 -18.83 18.11
N PHE A 252 -5.39 -19.01 19.09
CA PHE A 252 -5.15 -18.76 20.51
C PHE A 252 -4.96 -17.29 20.89
N TYR A 253 -5.29 -16.36 19.99
CA TYR A 253 -5.30 -14.92 20.24
C TYR A 253 -6.74 -14.45 20.49
N GLU A 254 -6.90 -13.65 21.54
CA GLU A 254 -8.11 -12.88 21.80
C GLU A 254 -7.97 -11.45 21.24
N LEU A 255 -8.99 -10.62 21.45
CA LEU A 255 -8.99 -9.24 20.93
C LEU A 255 -7.82 -8.42 21.50
N GLU A 256 -7.48 -8.62 22.77
CA GLU A 256 -6.40 -7.93 23.47
C GLU A 256 -5.03 -8.23 22.83
N ASP A 257 -4.74 -9.49 22.56
CA ASP A 257 -3.53 -9.92 21.87
C ASP A 257 -3.45 -9.34 20.45
N ASN A 258 -4.60 -9.28 19.77
CA ASN A 258 -4.71 -8.74 18.42
C ASN A 258 -4.42 -7.22 18.38
N MET A 259 -4.90 -6.47 19.40
CA MET A 259 -4.58 -5.04 19.55
C MET A 259 -3.09 -4.81 19.78
N GLU A 260 -2.45 -5.62 20.63
CA GLU A 260 -1.02 -5.52 20.91
C GLU A 260 -0.19 -5.81 19.66
N LEU A 261 -0.52 -6.85 18.92
CA LEU A 261 0.14 -7.19 17.66
C LEU A 261 -0.01 -6.06 16.63
N ALA A 262 -1.20 -5.50 16.47
CA ALA A 262 -1.46 -4.43 15.52
C ALA A 262 -0.63 -3.17 15.83
N GLU A 263 -0.56 -2.79 17.11
CA GLU A 263 0.26 -1.66 17.55
C GLU A 263 1.75 -1.90 17.33
N ASP A 264 2.27 -3.04 17.75
CA ASP A 264 3.69 -3.40 17.56
C ASP A 264 4.07 -3.46 16.08
N PHE A 265 3.23 -4.09 15.27
CA PHE A 265 3.43 -4.18 13.81
C PHE A 265 3.50 -2.79 13.15
N LEU A 266 2.55 -1.92 13.42
CA LEU A 266 2.55 -0.56 12.86
C LEU A 266 3.76 0.25 13.32
N LYS A 267 4.12 0.19 14.61
CA LYS A 267 5.31 0.85 15.14
C LYS A 267 6.59 0.30 14.50
N TYR A 268 6.68 -1.02 14.30
CA TYR A 268 7.81 -1.64 13.59
C TYR A 268 7.95 -1.11 12.15
N LEU A 269 6.85 -1.06 11.38
CA LEU A 269 6.87 -0.58 10.00
C LEU A 269 7.30 0.89 9.91
N ILE A 270 6.78 1.74 10.79
CA ILE A 270 7.14 3.17 10.82
C ILE A 270 8.62 3.33 11.17
N ARG A 271 9.12 2.61 12.16
CA ARG A 271 10.55 2.61 12.53
C ARG A 271 11.42 2.15 11.37
N TYR A 272 11.03 1.06 10.71
CA TYR A 272 11.73 0.54 9.55
C TYR A 272 11.82 1.58 8.41
N ALA A 273 10.73 2.31 8.14
CA ALA A 273 10.72 3.38 7.15
C ALA A 273 11.70 4.51 7.50
N LEU A 274 11.68 4.99 8.74
CA LEU A 274 12.57 6.07 9.22
C LEU A 274 14.04 5.68 9.15
N GLU A 275 14.36 4.42 9.45
CA GLU A 275 15.75 3.91 9.45
C GLU A 275 16.27 3.58 8.04
N ASN A 276 15.43 3.04 7.16
CA ASN A 276 15.87 2.48 5.89
C ASN A 276 15.51 3.33 4.65
N CYS A 277 14.59 4.30 4.80
CA CYS A 277 14.12 5.15 3.70
C CYS A 277 14.34 6.64 3.98
N ARG A 278 15.32 6.99 4.82
CA ARG A 278 15.49 8.37 5.34
C ARG A 278 15.59 9.41 4.25
N GLU A 279 16.41 9.21 3.23
CA GLU A 279 16.58 10.15 2.12
C GLU A 279 15.27 10.38 1.34
N ASP A 280 14.54 9.30 1.05
CA ASP A 280 13.25 9.37 0.36
C ASP A 280 12.20 10.07 1.22
N LEU A 281 12.15 9.79 2.53
CA LEU A 281 11.24 10.43 3.47
C LEU A 281 11.54 11.92 3.63
N GLU A 282 12.81 12.34 3.70
CA GLU A 282 13.20 13.75 3.75
C GLU A 282 12.78 14.50 2.48
N PHE A 283 12.91 13.84 1.32
CA PHE A 283 12.41 14.38 0.07
C PHE A 283 10.87 14.53 0.09
N MET A 284 10.14 13.51 0.53
CA MET A 284 8.68 13.55 0.62
C MET A 284 8.21 14.61 1.63
N ASN A 285 8.88 14.68 2.80
CA ASN A 285 8.62 15.68 3.83
C ASN A 285 8.80 17.11 3.31
N LYS A 286 9.82 17.34 2.52
CA LYS A 286 10.11 18.66 1.92
C LYS A 286 9.11 19.04 0.84
N MET A 287 8.72 18.10 -0.01
CA MET A 287 7.99 18.38 -1.24
C MET A 287 6.48 18.26 -1.12
N TRP A 288 5.99 17.34 -0.27
CA TRP A 288 4.58 16.96 -0.24
C TRP A 288 3.90 17.17 1.11
N ASP A 289 4.50 16.74 2.21
CA ASP A 289 3.92 16.86 3.54
C ASP A 289 4.98 17.26 4.57
N LYS A 290 5.04 18.53 4.89
CA LYS A 290 6.08 19.11 5.78
C LYS A 290 6.06 18.58 7.21
N GLU A 291 4.98 17.94 7.62
CA GLU A 291 4.79 17.33 8.94
C GLU A 291 5.01 15.81 8.93
N LEU A 292 5.39 15.23 7.78
CA LEU A 292 5.46 13.78 7.59
C LEU A 292 6.34 13.10 8.64
N ILE A 293 7.59 13.52 8.77
CA ILE A 293 8.57 12.89 9.67
C ILE A 293 8.14 13.09 11.11
N GLU A 294 7.72 14.30 11.50
CA GLU A 294 7.23 14.60 12.84
C GLU A 294 6.03 13.70 13.20
N ARG A 295 5.10 13.49 12.29
CA ARG A 295 3.94 12.61 12.47
C ARG A 295 4.33 11.15 12.63
N LEU A 296 5.30 10.66 11.86
CA LEU A 296 5.82 9.29 11.99
C LEU A 296 6.49 9.08 13.35
N GLU A 297 7.34 10.02 13.77
CA GLU A 297 8.01 10.01 15.07
C GLU A 297 7.00 10.12 16.22
N PHE A 298 5.95 10.94 16.07
CA PHE A 298 4.87 11.06 17.05
C PHE A 298 4.14 9.73 17.28
N VAL A 299 3.81 8.98 16.22
CA VAL A 299 3.15 7.67 16.38
C VAL A 299 4.06 6.68 17.12
N LEU A 300 5.38 6.71 16.87
CA LEU A 300 6.33 5.84 17.57
C LEU A 300 6.46 6.18 19.08
N ALA A 301 6.36 7.46 19.41
CA ALA A 301 6.56 7.95 20.78
C ALA A 301 5.35 7.75 21.70
N ASN A 302 4.18 7.42 21.14
CA ASN A 302 2.93 7.33 21.89
C ASN A 302 2.34 5.93 21.86
N ASP A 303 1.80 5.48 23.00
CA ASP A 303 0.97 4.29 23.07
C ASP A 303 -0.41 4.58 22.49
N PHE A 304 -1.03 3.59 21.86
CA PHE A 304 -2.35 3.74 21.26
C PHE A 304 -3.43 3.67 22.33
N VAL A 305 -4.36 4.61 22.29
CA VAL A 305 -5.49 4.64 23.24
C VAL A 305 -6.45 3.50 22.90
N ARG A 306 -6.88 2.73 23.91
CA ARG A 306 -7.96 1.74 23.79
C ARG A 306 -9.27 2.44 24.15
N LEU A 307 -10.20 2.52 23.20
CA LEU A 307 -11.45 3.27 23.35
C LEU A 307 -12.64 2.38 23.02
N ASP A 308 -13.62 2.28 23.90
CA ASP A 308 -14.89 1.62 23.62
C ASP A 308 -15.72 2.47 22.64
N TYR A 309 -16.41 1.83 21.69
CA TYR A 309 -17.26 2.53 20.71
C TYR A 309 -18.32 3.38 21.38
N THR A 310 -18.96 2.88 22.42
CA THR A 310 -20.00 3.61 23.17
C THR A 310 -19.44 4.89 23.79
N GLU A 311 -18.28 4.81 24.43
CA GLU A 311 -17.57 5.96 24.97
C GLU A 311 -17.15 6.93 23.87
N GLY A 312 -16.68 6.41 22.72
CA GLY A 312 -16.34 7.20 21.53
C GLY A 312 -17.53 8.03 21.03
N ILE A 313 -18.72 7.44 20.94
CA ILE A 313 -19.95 8.17 20.59
C ILE A 313 -20.28 9.26 21.59
N GLU A 314 -20.15 9.00 22.88
CA GLU A 314 -20.39 10.01 23.93
C GLU A 314 -19.42 11.19 23.84
N ILE A 315 -18.14 10.92 23.59
CA ILE A 315 -17.10 11.95 23.37
C ILE A 315 -17.47 12.81 22.14
N LEU A 316 -17.85 12.18 21.03
CA LEU A 316 -18.25 12.90 19.82
C LEU A 316 -19.46 13.79 20.05
N LYS A 317 -20.51 13.29 20.72
CA LYS A 317 -21.71 14.07 21.10
C LYS A 317 -21.37 15.24 22.02
N ALA A 318 -20.49 15.02 22.99
CA ALA A 318 -20.09 16.03 23.96
C ALA A 318 -19.14 17.09 23.36
N SER A 319 -18.60 16.88 22.18
CA SER A 319 -17.61 17.76 21.54
C SER A 319 -18.18 19.15 21.20
N GLY A 320 -19.49 19.27 21.06
CA GLY A 320 -20.17 20.48 20.57
C GLY A 320 -19.90 20.77 19.07
N ARG A 321 -19.16 19.90 18.37
CA ARG A 321 -18.85 20.04 16.94
C ARG A 321 -20.05 19.62 16.10
N LYS A 322 -20.34 20.38 15.06
CA LYS A 322 -21.31 19.98 14.06
C LYS A 322 -20.63 19.12 13.00
N PHE A 323 -20.91 17.83 13.04
CA PHE A 323 -20.48 16.88 12.03
C PHE A 323 -21.41 16.91 10.81
N GLU A 324 -20.90 16.52 9.65
CA GLU A 324 -21.66 16.38 8.41
C GLU A 324 -22.60 15.16 8.48
N PHE A 325 -22.08 14.05 9.06
CA PHE A 325 -22.81 12.80 9.22
C PHE A 325 -23.35 12.62 10.62
N PRO A 326 -24.47 11.86 10.79
CA PRO A 326 -25.03 11.55 12.10
C PRO A 326 -24.02 10.87 13.02
N CYS A 327 -24.04 11.22 14.31
CA CYS A 327 -23.23 10.62 15.34
C CYS A 327 -24.14 10.06 16.45
N GLU A 328 -24.82 8.95 16.14
CA GLU A 328 -25.69 8.24 17.08
C GLU A 328 -25.16 6.82 17.33
N TRP A 329 -25.50 6.25 18.47
CA TRP A 329 -25.10 4.87 18.74
C TRP A 329 -25.71 3.91 17.70
N GLY A 330 -24.89 3.04 17.12
CA GLY A 330 -25.29 2.16 16.04
C GLY A 330 -24.94 2.70 14.64
N CYS A 331 -24.44 3.94 14.51
CA CYS A 331 -23.99 4.45 13.21
C CYS A 331 -22.57 3.93 12.89
N ASP A 332 -22.29 3.78 11.60
CA ASP A 332 -20.92 3.58 11.12
C ASP A 332 -20.16 4.92 11.16
N LEU A 333 -19.02 4.95 11.86
CA LEU A 333 -18.24 6.18 12.01
C LEU A 333 -17.61 6.57 10.68
N GLN A 334 -17.73 7.85 10.35
CA GLN A 334 -17.12 8.42 9.15
C GLN A 334 -15.76 9.03 9.48
N SER A 335 -14.95 9.23 8.47
CA SER A 335 -13.57 9.78 8.63
C SER A 335 -13.50 11.07 9.45
N GLU A 336 -14.55 11.90 9.47
CA GLU A 336 -14.57 13.12 10.29
C GLU A 336 -14.66 12.81 11.79
N HIS A 337 -15.41 11.75 12.16
CA HIS A 337 -15.55 11.28 13.54
C HIS A 337 -14.22 10.67 14.03
N GLU A 338 -13.64 9.78 13.23
CA GLU A 338 -12.36 9.12 13.52
C GLU A 338 -11.23 10.13 13.70
N ARG A 339 -11.13 11.10 12.79
CA ARG A 339 -10.11 12.14 12.86
C ARG A 339 -10.30 13.05 14.07
N TYR A 340 -11.53 13.38 14.45
CA TYR A 340 -11.79 14.15 15.67
C TYR A 340 -11.25 13.42 16.90
N LEU A 341 -11.53 12.13 17.04
CA LEU A 341 -11.02 11.34 18.18
C LEU A 341 -9.50 11.34 18.22
N VAL A 342 -8.83 11.12 17.08
CA VAL A 342 -7.37 11.00 17.01
C VAL A 342 -6.66 12.35 17.06
N GLU A 343 -7.13 13.35 16.30
CA GLU A 343 -6.38 14.59 16.06
C GLU A 343 -6.73 15.70 17.08
N GLU A 344 -7.97 15.74 17.56
CA GLU A 344 -8.45 16.82 18.43
C GLU A 344 -8.63 16.37 19.87
N HIS A 345 -9.27 15.22 20.12
CA HIS A 345 -9.58 14.78 21.48
C HIS A 345 -8.38 14.12 22.18
N PHE A 346 -7.95 12.94 21.70
CA PHE A 346 -6.87 12.21 22.35
C PHE A 346 -5.48 12.69 21.94
N LYS A 347 -5.34 13.25 20.75
CA LYS A 347 -4.06 13.63 20.14
C LYS A 347 -3.07 12.46 20.16
N ARG A 348 -3.55 11.26 19.84
CA ARG A 348 -2.82 9.98 19.80
C ARG A 348 -3.52 9.03 18.84
N PRO A 349 -2.85 7.99 18.32
CA PRO A 349 -3.54 6.89 17.67
C PRO A 349 -4.53 6.23 18.61
N VAL A 350 -5.67 5.79 18.09
CA VAL A 350 -6.75 5.19 18.87
C VAL A 350 -7.07 3.82 18.30
N ILE A 351 -7.28 2.84 19.16
CA ILE A 351 -7.90 1.56 18.81
C ILE A 351 -9.31 1.59 19.37
N LEU A 352 -10.28 1.72 18.48
CA LEU A 352 -11.71 1.74 18.81
C LEU A 352 -12.26 0.32 18.79
N ILE A 353 -12.94 -0.11 19.85
CA ILE A 353 -13.37 -1.49 20.05
C ILE A 353 -14.87 -1.61 20.37
N ASN A 354 -15.40 -2.83 20.33
CA ASN A 354 -16.78 -3.18 20.75
C ASN A 354 -17.86 -2.44 19.95
N TYR A 355 -17.80 -2.61 18.63
CA TYR A 355 -18.78 -2.02 17.74
C TYR A 355 -20.16 -2.69 17.81
N PRO A 356 -21.25 -1.97 17.48
CA PRO A 356 -22.56 -2.56 17.31
C PRO A 356 -22.56 -3.71 16.29
N LYS A 357 -23.19 -4.84 16.63
CA LYS A 357 -23.20 -6.06 15.79
C LYS A 357 -23.89 -5.85 14.43
N GLU A 358 -24.83 -4.89 14.34
CA GLU A 358 -25.63 -4.63 13.15
C GLU A 358 -24.80 -4.05 11.99
N ILE A 359 -23.69 -3.36 12.31
CA ILE A 359 -22.81 -2.72 11.31
C ILE A 359 -21.53 -3.52 11.02
N LYS A 360 -21.43 -4.73 11.56
CA LYS A 360 -20.20 -5.54 11.42
C LYS A 360 -20.51 -6.95 10.86
N ALA A 361 -19.49 -7.60 10.30
CA ALA A 361 -19.59 -8.85 9.58
C ALA A 361 -20.03 -10.05 10.46
N PHE A 362 -20.51 -11.11 9.82
CA PHE A 362 -21.13 -12.27 10.45
C PHE A 362 -20.18 -13.11 11.32
N TYR A 363 -18.90 -13.12 10.98
CA TYR A 363 -17.88 -13.96 11.61
C TYR A 363 -17.28 -13.38 12.88
N MET A 364 -17.77 -12.22 13.33
CA MET A 364 -17.25 -11.56 14.53
C MET A 364 -17.86 -12.15 15.80
N LYS A 365 -17.01 -12.40 16.79
CA LYS A 365 -17.44 -12.87 18.11
C LYS A 365 -18.28 -11.82 18.81
N GLN A 366 -19.48 -12.20 19.26
CA GLN A 366 -20.35 -11.31 20.01
C GLN A 366 -19.89 -11.19 21.47
N ASN A 367 -20.03 -10.00 22.04
CA ASN A 367 -19.88 -9.78 23.47
C ASN A 367 -21.07 -10.35 24.25
N GLU A 368 -20.92 -10.50 25.58
CA GLU A 368 -21.96 -11.03 26.45
C GLU A 368 -23.20 -10.14 26.53
N ASP A 369 -23.09 -8.86 26.18
CA ASP A 369 -24.19 -7.91 26.12
C ASP A 369 -25.22 -8.22 24.99
N GLY A 370 -24.86 -9.10 24.04
CA GLY A 370 -25.66 -9.46 22.87
C GLY A 370 -25.90 -8.34 21.86
N LYS A 371 -25.27 -7.18 22.04
CA LYS A 371 -25.44 -5.97 21.23
C LYS A 371 -24.17 -5.57 20.46
N THR A 372 -23.02 -5.88 21.02
CA THR A 372 -21.72 -5.53 20.45
C THR A 372 -20.91 -6.75 20.04
N VAL A 373 -19.87 -6.50 19.23
CA VAL A 373 -18.93 -7.53 18.77
C VAL A 373 -17.50 -7.14 19.11
N ARG A 374 -16.65 -8.13 19.30
CA ARG A 374 -15.21 -7.97 19.59
C ARG A 374 -14.42 -7.54 18.33
N ALA A 375 -14.80 -6.40 17.79
CA ALA A 375 -14.13 -5.75 16.67
C ALA A 375 -13.15 -4.68 17.18
N MET A 376 -12.15 -4.35 16.37
CA MET A 376 -11.24 -3.24 16.58
C MET A 376 -10.95 -2.52 15.28
N ASP A 377 -10.90 -1.19 15.30
CA ASP A 377 -10.37 -0.38 14.21
C ASP A 377 -9.24 0.51 14.76
N VAL A 378 -8.07 0.45 14.12
CA VAL A 378 -6.93 1.29 14.49
C VAL A 378 -7.01 2.57 13.68
N LEU A 379 -7.12 3.69 14.38
CA LEU A 379 -7.32 5.02 13.81
C LEU A 379 -6.02 5.84 13.90
N PHE A 380 -5.59 6.37 12.75
CA PHE A 380 -4.40 7.20 12.63
C PHE A 380 -4.71 8.63 12.19
N PRO A 381 -3.85 9.61 12.56
CA PRO A 381 -4.01 10.99 12.09
C PRO A 381 -3.93 11.07 10.56
N LYS A 382 -4.71 11.95 9.94
CA LYS A 382 -4.87 12.17 8.50
C LYS A 382 -5.47 11.01 7.70
N ILE A 383 -5.37 9.77 8.20
CA ILE A 383 -5.86 8.58 7.51
C ILE A 383 -7.24 8.16 8.00
N GLY A 384 -7.50 8.22 9.32
CA GLY A 384 -8.62 7.53 9.94
C GLY A 384 -8.28 6.05 10.14
N GLU A 385 -9.21 5.15 9.87
CA GLU A 385 -8.99 3.71 9.96
C GLU A 385 -7.84 3.26 9.04
N ILE A 386 -6.81 2.63 9.64
CA ILE A 386 -5.67 2.02 8.94
C ILE A 386 -5.68 0.50 9.03
N ILE A 387 -6.16 -0.06 10.13
CA ILE A 387 -6.38 -1.49 10.37
C ILE A 387 -7.81 -1.68 10.83
N GLY A 388 -8.51 -2.66 10.25
CA GLY A 388 -9.73 -3.25 10.79
C GLY A 388 -9.45 -4.68 11.23
N GLY A 389 -9.84 -5.05 12.46
CA GLY A 389 -9.57 -6.36 13.02
C GLY A 389 -10.66 -6.82 13.97
N LEU A 390 -10.54 -8.06 14.45
CA LEU A 390 -11.54 -8.64 15.34
C LEU A 390 -11.09 -9.97 15.94
N GLU A 391 -11.80 -10.41 16.97
CA GLU A 391 -11.83 -11.80 17.42
C GLU A 391 -12.92 -12.54 16.66
N ARG A 392 -12.60 -13.72 16.16
CA ARG A 392 -13.47 -14.57 15.33
C ARG A 392 -14.44 -15.38 16.20
N GLU A 393 -15.66 -15.61 15.72
CA GLU A 393 -16.56 -16.54 16.39
C GLU A 393 -16.07 -17.98 16.23
N ALA A 394 -15.71 -18.61 17.34
CA ALA A 394 -15.17 -19.96 17.40
C ALA A 394 -16.24 -21.03 17.66
N ASP A 395 -17.43 -20.64 18.11
CA ASP A 395 -18.55 -21.55 18.37
C ASP A 395 -19.38 -21.77 17.11
N TYR A 396 -19.52 -23.03 16.72
CA TYR A 396 -20.30 -23.41 15.53
C TYR A 396 -21.76 -22.97 15.62
N GLY A 397 -22.42 -23.18 16.77
CA GLY A 397 -23.84 -22.86 16.94
C GLY A 397 -24.11 -21.36 16.84
N LYS A 398 -23.25 -20.53 17.46
CA LYS A 398 -23.35 -19.09 17.39
C LYS A 398 -23.09 -18.56 15.99
N LEU A 399 -22.07 -19.09 15.30
CA LEU A 399 -21.74 -18.68 13.94
C LEU A 399 -22.85 -19.04 12.95
N SER A 400 -23.38 -20.28 12.98
CA SER A 400 -24.50 -20.71 12.13
C SER A 400 -25.77 -19.90 12.42
N ALA A 401 -26.07 -19.62 13.69
CA ALA A 401 -27.20 -18.77 14.03
C ALA A 401 -27.08 -17.35 13.42
N ARG A 402 -25.86 -16.80 13.43
CA ARG A 402 -25.61 -15.47 12.84
C ARG A 402 -25.72 -15.47 11.31
N VAL A 403 -25.20 -16.52 10.66
CA VAL A 403 -25.36 -16.74 9.21
C VAL A 403 -26.83 -16.80 8.83
N ALA A 404 -27.64 -17.54 9.58
CA ALA A 404 -29.08 -17.64 9.37
C ALA A 404 -29.80 -16.31 9.63
N GLU A 405 -29.46 -15.56 10.69
CA GLU A 405 -30.00 -14.24 11.01
C GLU A 405 -29.80 -13.25 9.85
N LEU A 406 -28.67 -13.31 9.17
CA LEU A 406 -28.32 -12.46 8.02
C LEU A 406 -28.88 -12.99 6.68
N GLY A 407 -29.57 -14.13 6.69
CA GLY A 407 -30.13 -14.73 5.47
C GLY A 407 -29.06 -15.24 4.49
N MET A 408 -27.85 -15.50 4.93
CA MET A 408 -26.78 -16.04 4.11
C MET A 408 -26.99 -17.52 3.83
N ASN A 409 -26.51 -18.00 2.67
CA ASN A 409 -26.58 -19.41 2.31
C ASN A 409 -25.38 -20.16 2.90
N GLU A 410 -25.61 -21.05 3.86
CA GLU A 410 -24.56 -21.88 4.49
C GLU A 410 -23.77 -22.73 3.47
N GLN A 411 -24.39 -23.11 2.34
CA GLN A 411 -23.71 -23.92 1.31
C GLN A 411 -22.56 -23.17 0.61
N ASP A 412 -22.56 -21.84 0.61
CA ASP A 412 -21.50 -21.06 -0.01
C ASP A 412 -20.23 -20.99 0.87
N ILE A 413 -20.40 -21.25 2.18
CA ILE A 413 -19.35 -21.19 3.22
C ILE A 413 -19.32 -22.45 4.10
N TRP A 414 -19.87 -23.58 3.64
CA TRP A 414 -19.97 -24.82 4.44
C TRP A 414 -18.63 -25.27 5.02
N TRP A 415 -17.58 -25.17 4.24
CA TRP A 415 -16.21 -25.54 4.60
C TRP A 415 -15.64 -24.63 5.71
N TYR A 416 -16.01 -23.37 5.72
CA TYR A 416 -15.66 -22.42 6.77
C TYR A 416 -16.38 -22.73 8.08
N LEU A 417 -17.68 -23.04 8.02
CA LEU A 417 -18.47 -23.47 9.17
C LEU A 417 -17.95 -24.79 9.77
N ASP A 418 -17.53 -25.73 8.92
CA ASP A 418 -17.01 -27.02 9.36
C ASP A 418 -15.75 -26.91 10.22
N THR A 419 -14.93 -25.91 10.04
CA THR A 419 -13.75 -25.69 10.90
C THR A 419 -14.11 -25.48 12.36
N ARG A 420 -15.32 -25.00 12.64
CA ARG A 420 -15.82 -24.81 14.01
C ARG A 420 -16.30 -26.13 14.65
N ARG A 421 -16.52 -27.16 13.85
CA ARG A 421 -16.90 -28.51 14.33
C ARG A 421 -15.67 -29.35 14.71
N TRP A 422 -14.51 -29.08 14.11
CA TRP A 422 -13.35 -29.95 14.17
C TRP A 422 -12.16 -29.29 14.89
N GLY A 423 -12.28 -29.18 16.22
CA GLY A 423 -11.20 -28.65 17.04
C GLY A 423 -10.99 -27.13 16.88
N SER A 424 -12.08 -26.39 16.86
CA SER A 424 -12.05 -24.92 16.88
C SER A 424 -11.29 -24.38 18.09
N ALA A 425 -10.66 -23.24 17.92
CA ALA A 425 -9.95 -22.51 18.98
C ALA A 425 -10.31 -21.03 18.92
N PRO A 426 -10.19 -20.27 20.01
CA PRO A 426 -10.17 -18.81 19.96
C PRO A 426 -9.12 -18.36 18.94
N HIS A 427 -9.48 -17.43 18.07
CA HIS A 427 -8.57 -16.88 17.07
C HIS A 427 -8.99 -15.48 16.68
N SER A 428 -8.01 -14.71 16.26
CA SER A 428 -8.16 -13.30 15.90
C SER A 428 -7.35 -12.98 14.66
N GLY A 429 -7.71 -11.90 14.00
CA GLY A 429 -6.98 -11.40 12.86
C GLY A 429 -7.32 -9.96 12.55
N PHE A 430 -6.55 -9.36 11.64
CA PHE A 430 -6.84 -8.02 11.15
C PHE A 430 -6.44 -7.86 9.69
N GLY A 431 -6.99 -6.84 9.05
CA GLY A 431 -6.62 -6.42 7.71
C GLY A 431 -5.95 -5.04 7.71
N LEU A 432 -4.78 -4.94 7.09
CA LEU A 432 -4.10 -3.68 6.78
C LEU A 432 -4.04 -3.48 5.27
N GLY A 433 -4.65 -2.40 4.77
CA GLY A 433 -4.50 -1.99 3.38
C GLY A 433 -3.09 -1.46 3.12
N PHE A 434 -2.34 -2.09 2.22
CA PHE A 434 -0.96 -1.71 1.95
C PHE A 434 -0.85 -0.29 1.39
N GLU A 435 -1.71 0.08 0.47
CA GLU A 435 -1.75 1.42 -0.10
C GLU A 435 -2.14 2.48 0.94
N ARG A 436 -3.00 2.12 1.90
CA ARG A 436 -3.37 3.02 3.01
C ARG A 436 -2.18 3.28 3.94
N LEU A 437 -1.40 2.24 4.25
CA LEU A 437 -0.11 2.38 4.95
C LEU A 437 0.85 3.29 4.17
N LEU A 438 0.95 3.11 2.85
CA LEU A 438 1.84 3.92 2.03
C LEU A 438 1.41 5.38 1.95
N LEU A 439 0.11 5.70 1.93
CA LEU A 439 -0.36 7.07 2.08
C LEU A 439 0.17 7.71 3.37
N PHE A 440 0.08 6.96 4.48
CA PHE A 440 0.55 7.44 5.77
C PHE A 440 2.07 7.67 5.81
N VAL A 441 2.85 6.69 5.32
CA VAL A 441 4.33 6.73 5.37
C VAL A 441 4.92 7.69 4.34
N THR A 442 4.25 7.94 3.21
CA THR A 442 4.78 8.84 2.17
C THR A 442 4.24 10.27 2.25
N GLY A 443 3.15 10.49 2.97
CA GLY A 443 2.45 11.78 3.00
C GLY A 443 1.71 12.13 1.70
N MET A 444 1.53 11.17 0.79
CA MET A 444 0.74 11.38 -0.43
C MET A 444 -0.75 11.49 -0.11
N GLY A 445 -1.45 12.37 -0.84
CA GLY A 445 -2.85 12.66 -0.60
C GLY A 445 -3.85 11.80 -1.38
N ASN A 446 -3.39 10.95 -2.31
CA ASN A 446 -4.26 10.14 -3.15
C ASN A 446 -3.68 8.74 -3.34
N ILE A 447 -4.49 7.73 -3.09
CA ILE A 447 -4.12 6.31 -3.16
C ILE A 447 -3.61 5.88 -4.56
N ARG A 448 -4.06 6.56 -5.63
CA ARG A 448 -3.58 6.33 -7.00
C ARG A 448 -2.10 6.67 -7.19
N ASP A 449 -1.51 7.40 -6.25
CA ASP A 449 -0.12 7.87 -6.32
C ASP A 449 0.85 7.02 -5.50
N VAL A 450 0.36 5.97 -4.83
CA VAL A 450 1.19 5.04 -4.06
C VAL A 450 1.18 3.60 -4.61
N ILE A 451 0.47 3.38 -5.70
CA ILE A 451 0.48 2.12 -6.47
C ILE A 451 1.07 2.36 -7.87
N PRO A 452 1.83 1.43 -8.46
CA PRO A 452 2.46 1.64 -9.77
C PRO A 452 1.46 1.98 -10.88
N PHE A 453 0.41 1.18 -11.03
CA PHE A 453 -0.61 1.30 -12.07
C PHE A 453 -2.00 1.18 -11.42
N PRO A 454 -2.65 2.30 -11.10
CA PRO A 454 -3.93 2.28 -10.40
C PRO A 454 -5.06 1.71 -11.26
N ARG A 455 -5.94 0.91 -10.63
CA ARG A 455 -7.20 0.45 -11.22
C ARG A 455 -8.35 1.18 -10.53
N THR A 456 -9.11 1.91 -11.32
CA THR A 456 -10.26 2.70 -10.84
C THR A 456 -11.39 2.66 -11.86
N PRO A 457 -12.62 3.08 -11.52
CA PRO A 457 -13.67 3.19 -12.52
C PRO A 457 -13.19 3.97 -13.76
N ASN A 458 -13.47 3.42 -14.94
CA ASN A 458 -13.08 3.93 -16.26
C ASN A 458 -11.56 4.03 -16.51
N ASN A 459 -10.73 3.36 -15.71
CA ASN A 459 -9.28 3.35 -15.93
C ASN A 459 -8.67 1.98 -15.64
N ALA A 460 -8.20 1.33 -16.71
CA ALA A 460 -7.42 0.09 -16.68
C ALA A 460 -6.26 0.12 -17.70
N GLU A 461 -5.79 1.34 -18.04
CA GLU A 461 -4.64 1.53 -18.91
C GLU A 461 -3.34 1.04 -18.24
N PHE A 462 -2.41 0.52 -19.06
CA PHE A 462 -1.13 -0.12 -18.68
C PHE A 462 -1.34 -1.51 -18.06
#